data_0c3c09d18f37e665fedbcdb838796bd8
#
_entry.id   0c3c09d18f37e665fedbcdb838796bd8
#
_cell.length_a   1.000
_cell.length_b   1.000
_cell.length_c   1.000
_cell.angle_alpha   90.00
_cell.angle_beta   90.00
_cell.angle_gamma   90.00
#
_symmetry.space_group_name_H-M   'P 1'
#
loop_
_entity.id
_entity.type
_entity.pdbx_description
1 polymer ?
#
loop_
_entity_poly.entity_id
_entity_poly.type
_entity_poly.pdbx_seq_one_letter_code
_entity_poly.pdbx_strand_id
1 'polypeptide(L)' 'MPIPTPKAKETQQEFISRCMGELKGEFPDREQRLAVCYTQWKEKK' A
#
# COMPACT_ATOMS: atom_id res chain seq x y z
N MET A 1 6.35 9.33 -8.31
CA MET A 1 5.32 8.33 -8.62
C MET A 1 4.27 8.32 -7.52
N PRO A 2 3.00 8.36 -7.88
CA PRO A 2 1.96 8.38 -6.85
C PRO A 2 1.89 7.05 -6.08
N ILE A 3 1.64 7.15 -4.79
CA ILE A 3 1.47 5.98 -3.95
C ILE A 3 0.05 5.44 -4.17
N PRO A 4 -0.12 4.11 -4.30
CA PRO A 4 -1.46 3.55 -4.48
C PRO A 4 -2.37 3.89 -3.31
N THR A 5 -3.64 4.09 -3.61
CA THR A 5 -4.63 4.35 -2.57
C THR A 5 -5.70 3.26 -2.59
N PRO A 6 -6.34 2.98 -1.44
CA PRO A 6 -7.37 1.94 -1.38
C PRO A 6 -8.60 2.30 -2.19
N LYS A 7 -9.21 1.29 -2.80
CA LYS A 7 -10.47 1.46 -3.50
C LYS A 7 -11.64 1.27 -2.53
N ALA A 8 -12.82 1.77 -2.92
CA ALA A 8 -13.97 1.77 -2.02
C ALA A 8 -14.36 0.38 -1.54
N LYS A 9 -14.25 -0.62 -2.39
CA LYS A 9 -14.63 -1.99 -2.04
C LYS A 9 -13.45 -2.90 -1.76
N GLU A 10 -12.27 -2.34 -1.67
CA GLU A 10 -11.06 -3.12 -1.47
C GLU A 10 -10.85 -3.39 0.01
N THR A 11 -10.56 -4.65 0.37
CA THR A 11 -10.24 -4.98 1.75
C THR A 11 -8.80 -4.58 2.06
N GLN A 12 -8.50 -4.50 3.37
CA GLN A 12 -7.15 -4.16 3.80
C GLN A 12 -6.13 -5.14 3.20
N GLN A 13 -6.43 -6.43 3.27
CA GLN A 13 -5.51 -7.43 2.77
C GLN A 13 -5.27 -7.28 1.27
N GLU A 14 -6.33 -7.04 0.53
CA GLU A 14 -6.21 -6.85 -0.91
C GLU A 14 -5.40 -5.61 -1.24
N PHE A 15 -5.67 -4.52 -0.54
CA PHE A 15 -4.93 -3.29 -0.77
C PHE A 15 -3.45 -3.45 -0.42
N ILE A 16 -3.16 -4.02 0.74
CA ILE A 16 -1.77 -4.20 1.18
C ILE A 16 -1.01 -5.07 0.18
N SER A 17 -1.63 -6.15 -0.28
CA SER A 17 -0.98 -7.03 -1.25
C SER A 17 -0.66 -6.28 -2.54
N ARG A 18 -1.61 -5.54 -3.08
CA ARG A 18 -1.41 -4.76 -4.29
C ARG A 18 -0.35 -3.68 -4.09
N CYS A 19 -0.46 -2.97 -2.98
CA CYS A 19 0.46 -1.89 -2.64
C CYS A 19 1.90 -2.39 -2.55
N MET A 20 2.09 -3.52 -1.86
CA MET A 20 3.42 -4.10 -1.72
C MET A 20 4.04 -4.42 -3.08
N GLY A 21 3.23 -4.94 -4.00
CA GLY A 21 3.71 -5.24 -5.33
C GLY A 21 4.08 -4.00 -6.12
N GLU A 22 3.28 -2.94 -6.01
CA GLU A 22 3.53 -1.73 -6.77
C GLU A 22 4.71 -0.94 -6.24
N LEU A 23 4.97 -1.00 -4.94
CA LEU A 23 6.07 -0.24 -4.34
C LEU A 23 7.39 -1.01 -4.33
N LYS A 24 7.41 -2.20 -4.87
CA LYS A 24 8.60 -3.05 -4.82
C LYS A 24 9.83 -2.36 -5.41
N GLY A 25 9.65 -1.61 -6.47
CA GLY A 25 10.76 -0.90 -7.11
C GLY A 25 11.16 0.36 -6.38
N GLU A 26 10.20 1.02 -5.73
CA GLU A 26 10.46 2.29 -5.03
C GLU A 26 11.02 2.07 -3.63
N PHE A 27 10.50 1.06 -2.95
CA PHE A 27 10.90 0.75 -1.59
C PHE A 27 11.32 -0.72 -1.53
N PRO A 28 12.60 -1.03 -1.77
CA PRO A 28 13.05 -2.43 -1.74
C PRO A 28 12.94 -3.05 -0.35
N ASP A 29 12.94 -2.23 0.70
CA ASP A 29 12.76 -2.73 2.06
C ASP A 29 11.31 -3.13 2.28
N ARG A 30 11.09 -4.42 2.57
CA ARG A 30 9.76 -4.96 2.76
C ARG A 30 9.03 -4.30 3.93
N GLU A 31 9.74 -4.08 5.03
CA GLU A 31 9.12 -3.47 6.20
C GLU A 31 8.70 -2.04 5.90
N GLN A 32 9.52 -1.31 5.17
CA GLN A 32 9.17 0.05 4.79
C GLN A 32 7.95 0.08 3.89
N ARG A 33 7.88 -0.83 2.90
CA ARG A 33 6.72 -0.91 2.04
C ARG A 33 5.46 -1.18 2.85
N LEU A 34 5.55 -2.10 3.79
CA LEU A 34 4.42 -2.46 4.62
C LEU A 34 3.93 -1.25 5.42
N ALA A 35 4.86 -0.52 6.02
CA ALA A 35 4.51 0.66 6.80
C ALA A 35 3.82 1.71 5.93
N VAL A 36 4.34 1.96 4.74
CA VAL A 36 3.73 2.92 3.81
C VAL A 36 2.33 2.48 3.42
N CYS A 37 2.17 1.20 3.11
CA CYS A 37 0.86 0.69 2.69
C CYS A 37 -0.16 0.79 3.82
N TYR A 38 0.22 0.46 5.03
CA TYR A 38 -0.69 0.60 6.16
C TYR A 38 -1.06 2.05 6.42
N THR A 39 -0.11 2.96 6.27
CA THR A 39 -0.39 4.37 6.43
C THR A 39 -1.44 4.84 5.41
N GLN A 40 -1.29 4.42 4.17
CA GLN A 40 -2.26 4.77 3.14
C GLN A 40 -3.63 4.18 3.43
N TRP A 41 -3.67 2.96 3.91
CA TRP A 41 -4.94 2.34 4.30
C TRP A 41 -5.62 3.11 5.42
N LYS A 42 -4.83 3.49 6.42
CA LYS A 42 -5.35 4.20 7.58
C LYS A 42 -5.89 5.59 7.20
N GLU A 43 -5.26 6.23 6.23
CA GLU A 43 -5.62 7.59 5.83
C GLU A 43 -6.67 7.64 4.73
N LYS A 44 -7.17 6.53 4.29
CA LYS A 44 -8.21 6.52 3.26
C LYS A 44 -9.46 7.20 3.77
N LYS A 45 -10.23 7.76 2.86
CA LYS A 45 -11.51 8.40 3.20
C LYS A 45 -12.63 7.71 2.46
#